data_1213a859fb2063e335009533f2e9090a
#
_entry.id   1213a859fb2063e335009533f2e9090a
#
_cell.length_a   1.000
_cell.length_b   1.000
_cell.length_c   1.000
_cell.angle_alpha   90.00
_cell.angle_beta   90.00
_cell.angle_gamma   90.00
#
_symmetry.space_group_name_H-M   'P 1'
#
loop_
_entity.id
_entity.type
_entity.pdbx_description
1 polymer ?
#
loop_
_entity_poly.entity_id
_entity_poly.type
_entity_poly.pdbx_seq_one_letter_code
_entity_poly.pdbx_strand_id
1 'polypeptide(L)'
;MHTNVLCVVTAQCAKHPDKVYQELKKLGAEYMQFIPCLDPIEGDRGVMPFSLTPDAYGRFLCKLFDLWYDDWAKDNYHSIRLFDDYINIMLSDAGQSTCSTCGRCGTYFVVEGDGSVYPCDFFALDQWKMGNIGKNTLEELSSSEQAKAFLQFGQQKPIECTDCRWSPLCNGGCKNDWERSGPPHNHYCNALQTFFAYAEARLCMIARAELQARRTY
;
A
#
# COMPACT_ATOMS: atom_id res chain seq x y z
N MET A 1 6.40 22.51 -9.99
CA MET A 1 5.41 22.10 -8.96
C MET A 1 5.42 20.59 -8.95
N HIS A 2 5.79 19.97 -7.85
CA HIS A 2 5.80 18.49 -7.78
C HIS A 2 4.37 17.97 -7.64
N THR A 3 3.99 17.02 -8.50
CA THR A 3 2.62 16.48 -8.55
C THR A 3 2.62 15.02 -8.10
N ASN A 4 1.83 14.70 -7.09
CA ASN A 4 1.55 13.34 -6.65
C ASN A 4 0.18 12.90 -7.17
N VAL A 5 0.11 11.71 -7.76
CA VAL A 5 -1.12 11.14 -8.30
C VAL A 5 -1.42 9.82 -7.60
N LEU A 6 -2.65 9.72 -7.08
CA LEU A 6 -3.20 8.46 -6.57
C LEU A 6 -4.07 7.84 -7.66
N CYS A 7 -3.70 6.64 -8.09
CA CYS A 7 -4.41 5.87 -9.10
C CYS A 7 -5.04 4.63 -8.48
N VAL A 8 -6.36 4.53 -8.52
CA VAL A 8 -7.09 3.35 -8.05
C VAL A 8 -7.06 2.27 -9.13
N VAL A 9 -6.50 1.11 -8.79
CA VAL A 9 -6.37 -0.04 -9.69
C VAL A 9 -7.65 -0.88 -9.62
N THR A 10 -8.57 -0.62 -10.54
CA THR A 10 -9.78 -1.43 -10.74
C THR A 10 -9.51 -2.62 -11.64
N ALA A 11 -10.45 -3.57 -11.77
CA ALA A 11 -10.38 -4.66 -12.75
C ALA A 11 -10.15 -4.15 -14.19
N GLN A 12 -10.69 -2.99 -14.55
CA GLN A 12 -10.48 -2.38 -15.86
C GLN A 12 -9.10 -1.73 -15.97
N CYS A 13 -8.67 -0.98 -14.96
CA CYS A 13 -7.33 -0.39 -14.90
C CYS A 13 -6.24 -1.47 -15.02
N ALA A 14 -6.41 -2.59 -14.32
CA ALA A 14 -5.46 -3.69 -14.29
C ALA A 14 -5.23 -4.39 -15.66
N LYS A 15 -6.11 -4.19 -16.64
CA LYS A 15 -5.94 -4.71 -18.00
C LYS A 15 -4.98 -3.87 -18.85
N HIS A 16 -4.69 -2.64 -18.46
CA HIS A 16 -3.98 -1.66 -19.27
C HIS A 16 -2.88 -0.91 -18.51
N PRO A 17 -1.96 -1.60 -17.80
CA PRO A 17 -0.94 -0.96 -16.98
C PRO A 17 -0.02 -0.04 -17.80
N ASP A 18 0.28 -0.43 -19.04
CA ASP A 18 1.09 0.35 -19.99
C ASP A 18 0.43 1.70 -20.32
N LYS A 19 -0.85 1.68 -20.69
CA LYS A 19 -1.59 2.91 -21.00
C LYS A 19 -1.70 3.83 -19.79
N VAL A 20 -2.06 3.26 -18.63
CA VAL A 20 -2.21 4.03 -17.40
C VAL A 20 -0.88 4.70 -17.02
N TYR A 21 0.21 3.95 -17.00
CA TYR A 21 1.52 4.49 -16.66
C TYR A 21 1.97 5.59 -17.63
N GLN A 22 1.83 5.37 -18.95
CA GLN A 22 2.20 6.37 -19.95
C GLN A 22 1.34 7.63 -19.88
N GLU A 23 0.03 7.52 -19.65
CA GLU A 23 -0.83 8.70 -19.51
C GLU A 23 -0.50 9.52 -18.27
N LEU A 24 -0.21 8.87 -17.13
CA LEU A 24 0.24 9.59 -15.93
C LEU A 24 1.57 10.33 -16.16
N LYS A 25 2.51 9.72 -16.89
CA LYS A 25 3.76 10.38 -17.28
C LYS A 25 3.51 11.60 -18.18
N LYS A 26 2.63 11.49 -19.17
CA LYS A 26 2.26 12.61 -20.06
C LYS A 26 1.61 13.77 -19.29
N LEU A 27 0.88 13.48 -18.21
CA LEU A 27 0.31 14.48 -17.31
C LEU A 27 1.35 15.13 -16.38
N GLY A 28 2.61 14.68 -16.45
CA GLY A 28 3.70 15.22 -15.63
C GLY A 28 3.70 14.69 -14.18
N ALA A 29 3.11 13.52 -13.93
CA ALA A 29 3.16 12.90 -12.61
C ALA A 29 4.58 12.43 -12.28
N GLU A 30 5.23 13.06 -11.32
CA GLU A 30 6.56 12.67 -10.83
C GLU A 30 6.47 11.60 -9.75
N TYR A 31 5.41 11.63 -8.95
CA TYR A 31 5.13 10.69 -7.85
C TYR A 31 3.80 10.01 -8.09
N MET A 32 3.82 8.68 -8.12
CA MET A 32 2.64 7.86 -8.40
C MET A 32 2.40 6.88 -7.27
N GLN A 33 1.14 6.73 -6.89
CA GLN A 33 0.70 5.71 -5.94
C GLN A 33 -0.43 4.91 -6.56
N PHE A 34 -0.24 3.61 -6.72
CA PHE A 34 -1.24 2.67 -7.24
C PHE A 34 -1.87 1.92 -6.07
N ILE A 35 -3.16 2.13 -5.87
CA ILE A 35 -3.91 1.59 -4.74
C ILE A 35 -4.89 0.56 -5.29
N PRO A 36 -4.90 -0.70 -4.82
CA PRO A 36 -5.90 -1.66 -5.24
C PRO A 36 -7.30 -1.15 -4.91
N CYS A 37 -8.24 -1.33 -5.84
CA CYS A 37 -9.61 -0.89 -5.67
C CYS A 37 -10.25 -1.60 -4.49
N LEU A 38 -10.93 -0.85 -3.64
CA LEU A 38 -11.63 -1.37 -2.48
C LEU A 38 -13.00 -1.93 -2.91
N ASP A 39 -13.27 -3.16 -2.48
CA ASP A 39 -14.64 -3.65 -2.45
C ASP A 39 -15.41 -3.00 -1.28
N PRO A 40 -16.74 -2.91 -1.34
CA PRO A 40 -17.55 -2.46 -0.22
C PRO A 40 -17.16 -3.20 1.07
N ILE A 41 -17.13 -2.48 2.20
CA ILE A 41 -16.79 -3.08 3.50
C ILE A 41 -17.81 -4.13 3.90
N GLU A 42 -19.07 -3.88 3.59
CA GLU A 42 -20.17 -4.82 3.79
C GLU A 42 -20.37 -5.64 2.51
N GLY A 43 -20.33 -6.96 2.62
CA GLY A 43 -20.52 -7.91 1.54
C GLY A 43 -19.26 -8.66 1.12
N ASP A 44 -19.43 -9.53 0.13
CA ASP A 44 -18.35 -10.37 -0.38
C ASP A 44 -17.42 -9.60 -1.30
N ARG A 45 -16.12 -9.97 -1.27
CA ARG A 45 -15.15 -9.43 -2.21
C ARG A 45 -15.37 -10.00 -3.62
N GLY A 46 -15.03 -9.22 -4.61
CA GLY A 46 -15.03 -9.68 -6.01
C GLY A 46 -16.38 -9.63 -6.72
N VAL A 47 -17.44 -9.15 -6.06
CA VAL A 47 -18.81 -9.15 -6.62
C VAL A 47 -19.13 -7.95 -7.50
N MET A 48 -18.36 -6.88 -7.39
CA MET A 48 -18.61 -5.66 -8.16
C MET A 48 -17.95 -5.70 -9.54
N PRO A 49 -18.49 -5.05 -10.57
CA PRO A 49 -17.86 -5.00 -11.90
C PRO A 49 -16.45 -4.39 -11.92
N PHE A 50 -16.11 -3.60 -10.91
CA PHE A 50 -14.80 -2.98 -10.77
C PHE A 50 -13.85 -3.76 -9.84
N SER A 51 -14.33 -4.79 -9.15
CA SER A 51 -13.54 -5.57 -8.18
C SER A 51 -12.27 -6.14 -8.81
N LEU A 52 -11.17 -5.96 -8.13
CA LEU A 52 -9.85 -6.37 -8.56
C LEU A 52 -9.53 -7.78 -8.02
N THR A 53 -9.33 -8.73 -8.91
CA THR A 53 -8.91 -10.09 -8.50
C THR A 53 -7.42 -10.14 -8.17
N PRO A 54 -6.99 -11.04 -7.26
CA PRO A 54 -5.55 -11.24 -6.95
C PRO A 54 -4.71 -11.48 -8.20
N ASP A 55 -5.15 -12.35 -9.11
CA ASP A 55 -4.44 -12.65 -10.35
C ASP A 55 -4.27 -11.42 -11.27
N ALA A 56 -5.33 -10.61 -11.40
CA ALA A 56 -5.27 -9.39 -12.21
C ALA A 56 -4.31 -8.38 -11.57
N TYR A 57 -4.32 -8.27 -10.24
CA TYR A 57 -3.42 -7.38 -9.51
C TYR A 57 -1.95 -7.83 -9.63
N GLY A 58 -1.68 -9.12 -9.49
CA GLY A 58 -0.31 -9.66 -9.66
C GLY A 58 0.24 -9.39 -11.06
N ARG A 59 -0.54 -9.64 -12.11
CA ARG A 59 -0.14 -9.31 -13.50
C ARG A 59 0.06 -7.81 -13.70
N PHE A 60 -0.80 -6.98 -13.12
CA PHE A 60 -0.66 -5.53 -13.18
C PHE A 60 0.64 -5.08 -12.54
N LEU A 61 0.96 -5.55 -11.34
CA LEU A 61 2.20 -5.19 -10.64
C LEU A 61 3.45 -5.61 -11.42
N CYS A 62 3.48 -6.83 -11.96
CA CYS A 62 4.62 -7.31 -12.75
C CYS A 62 4.83 -6.44 -14.00
N LYS A 63 3.76 -6.13 -14.73
CA LYS A 63 3.85 -5.30 -15.94
C LYS A 63 4.20 -3.84 -15.64
N LEU A 64 3.61 -3.28 -14.59
CA LEU A 64 3.95 -1.93 -14.13
C LEU A 64 5.42 -1.83 -13.72
N PHE A 65 5.92 -2.86 -13.04
CA PHE A 65 7.32 -2.94 -12.62
C PHE A 65 8.27 -3.01 -13.82
N ASP A 66 7.93 -3.75 -14.87
CA ASP A 66 8.74 -3.78 -16.10
C ASP A 66 8.90 -2.39 -16.71
N LEU A 67 7.79 -1.67 -16.85
CA LEU A 67 7.78 -0.32 -17.43
C LEU A 67 8.58 0.68 -16.58
N TRP A 68 8.41 0.59 -15.28
CA TRP A 68 9.13 1.43 -14.32
C TRP A 68 10.62 1.11 -14.27
N TYR A 69 10.98 -0.18 -14.29
CA TYR A 69 12.37 -0.63 -14.34
C TYR A 69 13.08 -0.18 -15.62
N ASP A 70 12.39 -0.26 -16.76
CA ASP A 70 12.92 0.20 -18.04
C ASP A 70 13.18 1.72 -18.03
N ASP A 71 12.33 2.50 -17.38
CA ASP A 71 12.54 3.94 -17.20
C ASP A 71 13.70 4.22 -16.24
N TRP A 72 13.79 3.51 -15.12
CA TRP A 72 14.91 3.61 -14.19
C TRP A 72 16.24 3.32 -14.89
N ALA A 73 16.31 2.26 -15.68
CA ALA A 73 17.52 1.89 -16.43
C ALA A 73 17.94 2.90 -17.50
N LYS A 74 17.07 3.83 -17.88
CA LYS A 74 17.30 4.90 -18.86
C LYS A 74 17.45 6.28 -18.22
N ASP A 75 17.67 6.36 -16.91
CA ASP A 75 17.73 7.62 -16.16
C ASP A 75 16.45 8.48 -16.28
N ASN A 76 15.32 7.87 -16.58
CA ASN A 76 14.00 8.51 -16.69
C ASN A 76 13.10 8.12 -15.52
N TYR A 77 13.63 8.25 -14.32
CA TYR A 77 12.99 7.78 -13.10
C TYR A 77 11.72 8.57 -12.76
N HIS A 78 10.67 7.82 -12.39
CA HIS A 78 9.45 8.32 -11.79
C HIS A 78 9.18 7.55 -10.50
N SER A 79 8.86 8.24 -9.42
CA SER A 79 8.58 7.57 -8.15
C SER A 79 7.28 6.76 -8.23
N ILE A 80 7.36 5.46 -7.99
CA ILE A 80 6.19 4.63 -7.67
C ILE A 80 6.35 4.20 -6.22
N ARG A 81 5.58 4.83 -5.34
CA ARG A 81 5.70 4.71 -3.89
C ARG A 81 5.86 3.28 -3.38
N LEU A 82 5.10 2.34 -3.93
CA LEU A 82 5.17 0.93 -3.54
C LEU A 82 6.53 0.30 -3.85
N PHE A 83 7.10 0.58 -5.02
CA PHE A 83 8.40 0.03 -5.42
C PHE A 83 9.54 0.69 -4.67
N ASP A 84 9.44 2.00 -4.43
CA ASP A 84 10.39 2.75 -3.63
C ASP A 84 10.43 2.23 -2.19
N ASP A 85 9.27 1.94 -1.59
CA ASP A 85 9.19 1.35 -0.26
C ASP A 85 9.90 -0.01 -0.20
N TYR A 86 9.72 -0.88 -1.19
CA TYR A 86 10.41 -2.17 -1.23
C TYR A 86 11.94 -2.01 -1.31
N ILE A 87 12.42 -1.06 -2.12
CA ILE A 87 13.86 -0.76 -2.21
C ILE A 87 14.37 -0.22 -0.88
N ASN A 88 13.66 0.72 -0.25
CA ASN A 88 14.04 1.28 1.05
C ASN A 88 14.08 0.22 2.15
N ILE A 89 13.14 -0.72 2.16
CA ILE A 89 13.17 -1.87 3.09
C ILE A 89 14.42 -2.72 2.86
N MET A 90 14.77 -3.03 1.60
CA MET A 90 15.98 -3.79 1.27
C MET A 90 17.26 -3.07 1.67
N LEU A 91 17.26 -1.73 1.67
CA LEU A 91 18.38 -0.90 2.11
C LEU A 91 18.44 -0.74 3.64
N SER A 92 17.51 -1.33 4.39
CA SER A 92 17.34 -1.13 5.83
C SER A 92 17.12 0.35 6.20
N ASP A 93 16.61 1.14 5.27
CA ASP A 93 16.24 2.53 5.51
C ASP A 93 14.96 2.59 6.33
N ALA A 94 14.99 3.34 7.43
CA ALA A 94 13.82 3.52 8.31
C ALA A 94 12.67 4.32 7.67
N GLY A 95 12.83 4.77 6.44
CA GLY A 95 11.91 5.64 5.71
C GLY A 95 10.79 4.92 4.96
N GLN A 96 10.16 3.91 5.55
CA GLN A 96 8.96 3.32 4.98
C GLN A 96 7.85 4.37 4.97
N SER A 97 7.35 4.71 3.79
CA SER A 97 6.34 5.74 3.62
C SER A 97 4.91 5.20 3.68
N THR A 98 4.72 3.89 3.43
CA THR A 98 3.41 3.23 3.36
C THR A 98 3.19 2.31 4.55
N CYS A 99 2.12 2.53 5.31
CA CYS A 99 1.80 1.70 6.48
C CYS A 99 1.56 0.22 6.13
N SER A 100 1.12 -0.08 4.90
CA SER A 100 0.93 -1.45 4.43
C SER A 100 2.21 -2.29 4.40
N THR A 101 3.38 -1.66 4.24
CA THR A 101 4.68 -2.32 4.24
C THR A 101 5.35 -2.34 5.62
N CYS A 102 4.84 -1.54 6.58
CA CYS A 102 5.38 -1.46 7.94
C CYS A 102 4.94 -2.63 8.86
N GLY A 103 3.94 -3.40 8.46
CA GLY A 103 3.35 -4.48 9.28
C GLY A 103 2.56 -4.03 10.48
N ARG A 104 2.25 -2.75 10.58
CA ARG A 104 1.46 -2.15 11.67
C ARG A 104 0.66 -0.97 11.14
N CYS A 105 -0.53 -0.76 11.67
CA CYS A 105 -1.27 0.48 11.45
C CYS A 105 -0.74 1.59 12.35
N GLY A 106 -0.75 2.81 11.85
CA GLY A 106 -0.64 4.03 12.65
C GLY A 106 -2.01 4.61 12.94
N THR A 107 -2.05 5.65 13.75
CA THR A 107 -3.24 6.45 13.95
C THR A 107 -3.09 7.74 13.16
N TYR A 108 -3.98 7.96 12.20
CA TYR A 108 -4.16 9.23 11.50
C TYR A 108 -5.34 9.96 12.13
N PHE A 109 -5.55 11.24 11.76
CA PHE A 109 -6.73 11.99 12.16
C PHE A 109 -7.56 12.24 10.90
N VAL A 110 -8.40 11.28 10.54
CA VAL A 110 -9.38 11.44 9.46
C VAL A 110 -10.61 12.09 10.04
N VAL A 111 -10.93 13.29 9.57
CA VAL A 111 -12.03 14.10 10.08
C VAL A 111 -13.18 14.11 9.08
N GLU A 112 -14.34 13.63 9.48
CA GLU A 112 -15.59 13.68 8.72
C GLU A 112 -16.27 15.05 8.83
N GLY A 113 -17.26 15.31 7.96
CA GLY A 113 -17.94 16.61 7.89
C GLY A 113 -18.69 17.03 9.16
N ASP A 114 -19.05 16.09 10.03
CA ASP A 114 -19.67 16.35 11.35
C ASP A 114 -18.64 16.56 12.47
N GLY A 115 -17.34 16.55 12.12
CA GLY A 115 -16.23 16.65 13.06
C GLY A 115 -15.83 15.35 13.74
N SER A 116 -16.44 14.23 13.40
CA SER A 116 -16.04 12.89 13.88
C SER A 116 -14.64 12.55 13.41
N VAL A 117 -13.85 11.91 14.28
CA VAL A 117 -12.44 11.59 14.01
C VAL A 117 -12.20 10.10 14.07
N TYR A 118 -11.49 9.59 13.04
CA TYR A 118 -11.19 8.18 12.85
C TYR A 118 -9.69 7.94 12.66
N PRO A 119 -9.17 6.72 12.94
CA PRO A 119 -7.74 6.43 12.90
C PRO A 119 -7.20 6.21 11.48
N CYS A 120 -8.05 5.93 10.49
CA CYS A 120 -7.66 5.61 9.12
C CYS A 120 -8.85 5.86 8.18
N ASP A 121 -8.57 6.34 6.97
CA ASP A 121 -9.58 6.58 5.92
C ASP A 121 -10.29 5.29 5.47
N PHE A 122 -9.60 4.15 5.47
CA PHE A 122 -10.20 2.85 5.17
C PHE A 122 -11.06 2.29 6.31
N PHE A 123 -10.94 2.84 7.51
CA PHE A 123 -11.63 2.40 8.72
C PHE A 123 -12.41 3.55 9.38
N ALA A 124 -12.99 4.45 8.56
CA ALA A 124 -13.92 5.47 9.02
C ALA A 124 -15.29 4.84 9.33
N LEU A 125 -15.33 3.95 10.33
CA LEU A 125 -16.47 3.18 10.79
C LEU A 125 -16.78 3.53 12.26
N ASP A 126 -18.06 3.50 12.65
CA ASP A 126 -18.50 3.90 14.00
C ASP A 126 -17.73 3.21 15.12
N GLN A 127 -17.41 1.92 14.95
CA GLN A 127 -16.62 1.16 15.93
C GLN A 127 -15.21 1.72 16.17
N TRP A 128 -14.65 2.45 15.21
CA TRP A 128 -13.33 3.04 15.28
C TRP A 128 -13.32 4.54 15.54
N LYS A 129 -14.50 5.14 15.80
CA LYS A 129 -14.63 6.56 16.06
C LYS A 129 -13.90 6.96 17.35
N MET A 130 -12.82 7.74 17.22
CA MET A 130 -11.98 8.16 18.34
C MET A 130 -12.59 9.30 19.17
N GLY A 131 -13.48 10.08 18.56
CA GLY A 131 -14.14 11.24 19.17
C GLY A 131 -14.56 12.28 18.14
N ASN A 132 -14.55 13.57 18.52
CA ASN A 132 -14.94 14.66 17.65
C ASN A 132 -13.99 15.85 17.86
N ILE A 133 -13.48 16.44 16.77
CA ILE A 133 -12.48 17.52 16.79
C ILE A 133 -12.99 18.79 17.46
N GLY A 134 -14.30 19.01 17.46
CA GLY A 134 -14.94 20.15 18.15
C GLY A 134 -15.11 19.97 19.66
N LYS A 135 -14.82 18.75 20.19
CA LYS A 135 -15.05 18.40 21.61
C LYS A 135 -13.81 17.87 22.31
N ASN A 136 -12.86 17.33 21.55
CA ASN A 136 -11.68 16.65 22.08
C ASN A 136 -10.40 17.28 21.54
N THR A 137 -9.36 17.29 22.34
CA THR A 137 -8.00 17.61 21.90
C THR A 137 -7.40 16.46 21.09
N LEU A 138 -6.38 16.72 20.28
CA LEU A 138 -5.66 15.68 19.53
C LEU A 138 -5.03 14.63 20.45
N GLU A 139 -4.59 15.04 21.65
CA GLU A 139 -4.04 14.16 22.66
C GLU A 139 -5.10 13.19 23.22
N GLU A 140 -6.29 13.70 23.56
CA GLU A 140 -7.43 12.88 23.98
C GLU A 140 -7.85 11.90 22.90
N LEU A 141 -7.93 12.34 21.63
CA LEU A 141 -8.27 11.49 20.49
C LEU A 141 -7.24 10.37 20.31
N SER A 142 -5.94 10.69 20.35
CA SER A 142 -4.86 9.70 20.17
C SER A 142 -4.76 8.70 21.33
N SER A 143 -5.20 9.07 22.53
CA SER A 143 -5.22 8.22 23.73
C SER A 143 -6.56 7.54 23.98
N SER A 144 -7.55 7.71 23.11
CA SER A 144 -8.87 7.06 23.22
C SER A 144 -8.78 5.53 23.18
N GLU A 145 -9.76 4.86 23.76
CA GLU A 145 -9.85 3.38 23.74
C GLU A 145 -9.91 2.86 22.28
N GLN A 146 -10.60 3.57 21.39
CA GLN A 146 -10.70 3.22 19.97
C GLN A 146 -9.33 3.35 19.26
N ALA A 147 -8.55 4.40 19.54
CA ALA A 147 -7.21 4.54 19.02
C ALA A 147 -6.29 3.39 19.47
N LYS A 148 -6.30 3.06 20.75
CA LYS A 148 -5.54 1.93 21.32
C LYS A 148 -5.97 0.59 20.73
N ALA A 149 -7.27 0.32 20.64
CA ALA A 149 -7.81 -0.89 20.04
C ALA A 149 -7.44 -1.01 18.56
N PHE A 150 -7.48 0.09 17.81
CA PHE A 150 -7.06 0.12 16.41
C PHE A 150 -5.58 -0.18 16.24
N LEU A 151 -4.73 0.35 17.09
CA LEU A 151 -3.28 0.05 17.07
C LEU A 151 -3.02 -1.44 17.38
N GLN A 152 -3.73 -2.03 18.33
CA GLN A 152 -3.64 -3.47 18.62
C GLN A 152 -4.10 -4.32 17.43
N PHE A 153 -5.24 -3.98 16.82
CA PHE A 153 -5.73 -4.60 15.60
C PHE A 153 -4.66 -4.48 14.48
N GLY A 154 -4.06 -3.32 14.35
CA GLY A 154 -3.03 -3.03 13.35
C GLY A 154 -1.74 -3.85 13.50
N GLN A 155 -1.46 -4.41 14.67
CA GLN A 155 -0.29 -5.26 14.93
C GLN A 155 -0.50 -6.73 14.59
N GLN A 156 -1.74 -7.16 14.36
CA GLN A 156 -2.03 -8.54 13.99
C GLN A 156 -1.36 -8.90 12.66
N LYS A 157 -0.93 -10.15 12.55
CA LYS A 157 -0.37 -10.73 11.31
C LYS A 157 -1.05 -12.06 11.00
N PRO A 158 -1.29 -12.40 9.73
CA PRO A 158 -1.70 -13.74 9.33
C PRO A 158 -0.68 -14.77 9.77
N ILE A 159 -1.12 -15.96 10.18
CA ILE A 159 -0.24 -17.02 10.66
C ILE A 159 0.75 -17.49 9.59
N GLU A 160 0.32 -17.52 8.34
CA GLU A 160 1.15 -17.87 7.18
C GLU A 160 2.30 -16.90 6.92
N CYS A 161 2.26 -15.69 7.48
CA CYS A 161 3.34 -14.73 7.37
C CYS A 161 4.56 -15.09 8.24
N THR A 162 4.40 -16.01 9.22
CA THR A 162 5.47 -16.41 10.14
C THR A 162 6.65 -17.06 9.39
N ASP A 163 6.34 -17.96 8.45
CA ASP A 163 7.35 -18.70 7.67
C ASP A 163 7.48 -18.20 6.22
N CYS A 164 6.83 -17.09 5.90
CA CYS A 164 6.85 -16.54 4.56
C CYS A 164 8.17 -15.81 4.27
N ARG A 165 8.90 -16.25 3.24
CA ARG A 165 10.17 -15.60 2.81
C ARG A 165 10.01 -14.11 2.45
N TRP A 166 8.81 -13.70 2.05
CA TRP A 166 8.47 -12.33 1.65
C TRP A 166 7.97 -11.47 2.82
N SER A 167 7.82 -12.07 4.01
CA SER A 167 7.34 -11.35 5.20
C SER A 167 8.10 -10.05 5.48
N PRO A 168 9.44 -9.96 5.30
CA PRO A 168 10.17 -8.71 5.52
C PRO A 168 9.77 -7.56 4.58
N LEU A 169 9.32 -7.88 3.35
CA LEU A 169 8.87 -6.87 2.38
C LEU A 169 7.38 -6.57 2.50
N CYS A 170 6.56 -7.60 2.71
CA CYS A 170 5.11 -7.51 2.67
C CYS A 170 4.49 -7.18 4.03
N ASN A 171 5.02 -7.76 5.12
CA ASN A 171 4.50 -7.62 6.49
C ASN A 171 3.00 -7.89 6.65
N GLY A 172 2.38 -8.70 5.76
CA GLY A 172 0.95 -9.00 5.77
C GLY A 172 0.08 -7.95 5.06
N GLY A 173 0.66 -6.88 4.55
CA GLY A 173 -0.03 -5.84 3.78
C GLY A 173 -1.00 -4.98 4.60
N CYS A 174 -1.83 -4.20 3.92
CA CYS A 174 -2.87 -3.39 4.55
C CYS A 174 -3.97 -4.27 5.15
N LYS A 175 -4.42 -3.94 6.36
CA LYS A 175 -5.52 -4.66 7.04
C LYS A 175 -6.85 -4.56 6.29
N ASN A 176 -7.03 -3.50 5.52
CA ASN A 176 -8.22 -3.36 4.68
C ASN A 176 -8.26 -4.37 3.52
N ASP A 177 -7.08 -4.88 3.11
CA ASP A 177 -6.98 -5.92 2.08
C ASP A 177 -7.21 -7.34 2.63
N TRP A 178 -7.44 -7.50 3.92
CA TRP A 178 -7.70 -8.81 4.51
C TRP A 178 -9.10 -9.30 4.18
N GLU A 179 -9.26 -10.63 4.15
CA GLU A 179 -10.56 -11.26 3.97
C GLU A 179 -11.54 -10.82 5.04
N ARG A 180 -12.81 -10.70 4.67
CA ARG A 180 -13.88 -10.19 5.55
C ARG A 180 -14.37 -11.23 6.57
N SER A 181 -14.08 -12.51 6.31
CA SER A 181 -14.48 -13.64 7.14
C SER A 181 -13.35 -14.66 7.24
N GLY A 182 -13.37 -15.46 8.30
CA GLY A 182 -12.33 -16.46 8.55
C GLY A 182 -11.10 -15.90 9.27
N PRO A 183 -10.01 -16.69 9.30
CA PRO A 183 -8.75 -16.25 9.90
C PRO A 183 -8.14 -15.09 9.11
N PRO A 184 -7.33 -14.23 9.76
CA PRO A 184 -6.62 -13.16 9.08
C PRO A 184 -5.85 -13.68 7.86
N HIS A 185 -6.15 -13.14 6.67
CA HIS A 185 -5.50 -13.49 5.41
C HIS A 185 -5.59 -12.29 4.45
N ASN A 186 -4.49 -11.91 3.84
CA ASN A 186 -4.51 -10.84 2.86
C ASN A 186 -5.03 -11.35 1.52
N HIS A 187 -6.12 -10.78 1.02
CA HIS A 187 -6.75 -11.11 -0.25
C HIS A 187 -5.76 -11.13 -1.43
N TYR A 188 -4.80 -10.21 -1.41
CA TYR A 188 -3.78 -10.09 -2.46
C TYR A 188 -2.49 -10.85 -2.16
N CYS A 189 -2.45 -11.76 -1.16
CA CYS A 189 -1.25 -12.49 -0.77
C CYS A 189 -0.59 -13.19 -1.95
N ASN A 190 -1.34 -13.97 -2.74
CA ASN A 190 -0.82 -14.67 -3.92
C ASN A 190 -0.30 -13.72 -5.01
N ALA A 191 -0.95 -12.56 -5.18
CA ALA A 191 -0.50 -11.52 -6.12
C ALA A 191 0.85 -10.95 -5.70
N LEU A 192 1.02 -10.64 -4.41
CA LEU A 192 2.26 -10.10 -3.87
C LEU A 192 3.39 -11.13 -3.92
N GLN A 193 3.12 -12.40 -3.59
CA GLN A 193 4.12 -13.47 -3.71
C GLN A 193 4.59 -13.65 -5.16
N THR A 194 3.66 -13.66 -6.11
CA THR A 194 3.96 -13.73 -7.54
C THR A 194 4.81 -12.54 -7.98
N PHE A 195 4.43 -11.33 -7.56
CA PHE A 195 5.18 -10.12 -7.87
C PHE A 195 6.60 -10.15 -7.28
N PHE A 196 6.76 -10.50 -6.01
CA PHE A 196 8.09 -10.56 -5.39
C PHE A 196 8.98 -11.60 -6.06
N ALA A 197 8.47 -12.80 -6.35
CA ALA A 197 9.23 -13.82 -7.05
C ALA A 197 9.69 -13.34 -8.45
N TYR A 198 8.85 -12.57 -9.13
CA TYR A 198 9.15 -11.97 -10.43
C TYR A 198 10.16 -10.82 -10.38
N ALA A 199 10.04 -9.96 -9.38
CA ALA A 199 10.78 -8.69 -9.30
C ALA A 199 12.07 -8.78 -8.48
N GLU A 200 12.26 -9.79 -7.62
CA GLU A 200 13.33 -9.89 -6.61
C GLU A 200 14.71 -9.54 -7.15
N ALA A 201 15.14 -10.18 -8.23
CA ALA A 201 16.50 -9.98 -8.76
C ALA A 201 16.74 -8.52 -9.19
N ARG A 202 15.75 -7.89 -9.80
CA ARG A 202 15.82 -6.51 -10.26
C ARG A 202 15.70 -5.51 -9.10
N LEU A 203 14.84 -5.77 -8.12
CA LEU A 203 14.78 -4.97 -6.88
C LEU A 203 16.12 -4.99 -6.16
N CYS A 204 16.75 -6.17 -6.02
CA CYS A 204 18.08 -6.29 -5.42
C CYS A 204 19.16 -5.54 -6.22
N MET A 205 19.06 -5.52 -7.56
CA MET A 205 19.98 -4.79 -8.42
C MET A 205 19.85 -3.28 -8.19
N ILE A 206 18.63 -2.76 -8.17
CA ILE A 206 18.37 -1.33 -7.90
C ILE A 206 18.87 -0.96 -6.50
N ALA A 207 18.52 -1.74 -5.48
CA ALA A 207 18.97 -1.47 -4.10
C ALA A 207 20.51 -1.41 -3.99
N ARG A 208 21.22 -2.29 -4.68
CA ARG A 208 22.70 -2.26 -4.74
C ARG A 208 23.23 -1.02 -5.43
N ALA A 209 22.63 -0.61 -6.55
CA ALA A 209 23.03 0.60 -7.28
C ALA A 209 22.83 1.85 -6.41
N GLU A 210 21.68 1.96 -5.73
CA GLU A 210 21.41 3.05 -4.77
C GLU A 210 22.40 3.07 -3.61
N LEU A 211 22.74 1.90 -3.05
CA LEU A 211 23.72 1.81 -1.97
C LEU A 211 25.13 2.25 -2.43
N GLN A 212 25.50 1.93 -3.66
CA GLN A 212 26.77 2.37 -4.24
C GLN A 212 26.79 3.88 -4.47
N ALA A 213 25.73 4.44 -5.04
CA ALA A 213 25.60 5.88 -5.24
C ALA A 213 25.75 6.67 -3.94
N ARG A 214 25.10 6.21 -2.85
CA ARG A 214 25.18 6.84 -1.50
C ARG A 214 26.58 6.80 -0.86
N ARG A 215 27.46 5.87 -1.26
CA ARG A 215 28.82 5.75 -0.75
C ARG A 215 29.83 6.66 -1.48
N THR A 216 29.40 7.20 -2.62
CA THR A 216 30.26 8.03 -3.49
C THR A 216 30.11 9.54 -3.17
N TYR A 217 29.13 9.88 -2.34
CA TYR A 217 28.92 11.21 -1.76
C TYR A 217 29.25 11.24 -0.26
#